data_6cab520fd377f953865e67ca24e8e57f
#
_entry.id   6cab520fd377f953865e67ca24e8e57f
#
_cell.length_a   1.000
_cell.length_b   1.000
_cell.length_c   1.000
_cell.angle_alpha   90.00
_cell.angle_beta   90.00
_cell.angle_gamma   90.00
#
_symmetry.space_group_name_H-M   'P 1'
#
loop_
_entity.id
_entity.type
_entity.pdbx_description
1 polymer ?
#
loop_
_entity_poly.entity_id
_entity_poly.type
_entity_poly.pdbx_seq_one_letter_code
_entity_poly.pdbx_strand_id
1 'polypeptide(L)'
;GLKSKPFSYEIFSQYASKEKTLVGSLNLKYQVNNEINDNFSTVYNIFYTTNHYKEDLRFQVFSPSITVNFRDNNNLRSNIRRSFSISMYNVDKDSHNVDDNKLNNYSIYNLGYYYSDIGIIKYLKSSANTEFSNNFGKINLVFDYRKIFNSNRQFQARVYLGKFFWNNRNFENFNYNLGRSAGYLFLDNYLGRSERTGLLSQQFIMAGGGFKSFFDNPTTDNFMLSTNLNIGLWKWIEGYLDIGTLKDKGEKPRYFYGTGLRLNLLPDFFELYFPISSSNGFELSQENYSNKIRFIVSYNLESLSKLFTRRWL
;
A
#
# COMPACT_ATOMS: atom_id res chain seq x y z
N GLY A 1 -12.27 -8.76 -33.07
CA GLY A 1 -11.84 -8.58 -31.71
C GLY A 1 -10.52 -9.25 -31.45
N LEU A 2 -9.52 -8.49 -31.00
CA LEU A 2 -8.25 -9.06 -30.57
C LEU A 2 -8.52 -9.99 -29.38
N LYS A 3 -8.45 -11.30 -29.59
CA LYS A 3 -8.47 -12.28 -28.49
C LYS A 3 -7.20 -12.04 -27.66
N SER A 4 -7.34 -11.62 -26.42
CA SER A 4 -6.21 -11.58 -25.50
C SER A 4 -5.70 -13.01 -25.30
N LYS A 5 -4.38 -13.20 -25.36
CA LYS A 5 -3.79 -14.50 -25.10
C LYS A 5 -4.17 -14.94 -23.68
N PRO A 6 -4.66 -16.16 -23.47
CA PRO A 6 -5.08 -16.62 -22.14
C PRO A 6 -3.91 -16.73 -21.17
N PHE A 7 -2.71 -16.91 -21.66
CA PHE A 7 -1.49 -17.07 -20.87
C PHE A 7 -0.54 -15.88 -21.08
N SER A 8 -0.01 -15.36 -19.99
CA SER A 8 1.05 -14.35 -19.97
C SER A 8 2.06 -14.65 -18.87
N TYR A 9 3.30 -14.27 -19.12
CA TYR A 9 4.36 -14.36 -18.13
C TYR A 9 5.18 -13.07 -18.12
N GLU A 10 5.73 -12.77 -16.96
CA GLU A 10 6.61 -11.63 -16.72
C GLU A 10 7.77 -12.10 -15.85
N ILE A 11 8.98 -11.89 -16.32
CA ILE A 11 10.19 -12.26 -15.61
C ILE A 11 11.02 -11.00 -15.44
N PHE A 12 11.40 -10.73 -14.20
CA PHE A 12 12.35 -9.69 -13.87
C PHE A 12 13.52 -10.31 -13.13
N SER A 13 14.73 -9.96 -13.52
CA SER A 13 15.95 -10.39 -12.85
C SER A 13 16.95 -9.25 -12.79
N GLN A 14 17.63 -9.12 -11.66
CA GLN A 14 18.65 -8.12 -11.41
C GLN A 14 19.76 -8.72 -10.56
N TYR A 15 20.99 -8.36 -10.85
CA TYR A 15 22.12 -8.69 -10.00
C TYR A 15 22.37 -7.57 -8.99
N ALA A 16 22.21 -7.89 -7.72
CA ALA A 16 22.53 -6.99 -6.61
C ALA A 16 24.04 -7.06 -6.33
N SER A 17 24.78 -6.12 -6.89
CA SER A 17 26.27 -6.16 -6.88
C SER A 17 26.88 -6.04 -5.47
N LYS A 18 26.24 -5.29 -4.58
CA LYS A 18 26.70 -5.11 -3.19
C LYS A 18 26.57 -6.41 -2.40
N GLU A 19 25.47 -7.14 -2.58
CA GLU A 19 25.16 -8.40 -1.90
C GLU A 19 25.63 -9.63 -2.69
N LYS A 20 26.15 -9.43 -3.90
CA LYS A 20 26.63 -10.49 -4.81
C LYS A 20 25.60 -11.60 -5.05
N THR A 21 24.32 -11.25 -5.11
CA THR A 21 23.21 -12.19 -5.29
C THR A 21 22.30 -11.81 -6.43
N LEU A 22 21.65 -12.82 -7.03
CA LEU A 22 20.58 -12.62 -8.01
C LEU A 22 19.26 -12.39 -7.26
N VAL A 23 18.56 -11.33 -7.63
CA VAL A 23 17.21 -11.00 -7.14
C VAL A 23 16.26 -10.85 -8.31
N GLY A 24 14.98 -11.08 -8.09
CA GLY A 24 14.03 -10.93 -9.17
C GLY A 24 12.64 -11.46 -8.85
N SER A 25 11.79 -11.48 -9.89
CA SER A 25 10.44 -12.00 -9.78
C SER A 25 10.00 -12.74 -11.03
N LEU A 26 9.13 -13.72 -10.83
CA LEU A 26 8.42 -14.46 -11.85
C LEU A 26 6.92 -14.30 -11.61
N ASN A 27 6.18 -13.94 -12.63
CA ASN A 27 4.74 -13.78 -12.59
C ASN A 27 4.10 -14.53 -13.76
N LEU A 28 3.36 -15.59 -13.46
CA LEU A 28 2.67 -16.42 -14.44
C LEU A 28 1.17 -16.19 -14.29
N LYS A 29 0.48 -15.78 -15.36
CA LYS A 29 -0.96 -15.52 -15.37
C LYS A 29 -1.65 -16.35 -16.42
N TYR A 30 -2.73 -16.99 -16.03
CA TYR A 30 -3.64 -17.67 -16.94
C TYR A 30 -5.06 -17.11 -16.74
N GLN A 31 -5.67 -16.62 -17.81
CA GLN A 31 -6.99 -15.97 -17.74
C GLN A 31 -7.99 -16.78 -18.55
N VAL A 32 -9.13 -17.07 -17.95
CA VAL A 32 -10.28 -17.71 -18.58
C VAL A 32 -11.48 -16.76 -18.58
N ASN A 33 -12.47 -17.03 -19.44
CA ASN A 33 -13.67 -16.23 -19.60
C ASN A 33 -13.34 -14.75 -19.86
N ASN A 34 -12.52 -14.50 -20.87
CA ASN A 34 -12.05 -13.16 -21.20
C ASN A 34 -12.71 -12.59 -22.47
N GLU A 35 -13.81 -13.15 -22.92
CA GLU A 35 -14.59 -12.62 -24.04
C GLU A 35 -15.44 -11.41 -23.58
N ILE A 36 -15.82 -10.56 -24.54
CA ILE A 36 -16.56 -9.31 -24.25
C ILE A 36 -17.92 -9.60 -23.59
N ASN A 37 -18.54 -10.72 -23.94
CA ASN A 37 -19.86 -11.10 -23.44
C ASN A 37 -19.83 -11.86 -22.10
N ASP A 38 -18.65 -12.14 -21.57
CA ASP A 38 -18.55 -12.85 -20.29
C ASP A 38 -18.91 -11.94 -19.11
N ASN A 39 -19.77 -12.42 -18.21
CA ASN A 39 -20.16 -11.70 -17.00
C ASN A 39 -19.02 -11.54 -16.00
N PHE A 40 -18.04 -12.42 -16.08
CA PHE A 40 -16.84 -12.39 -15.23
C PHE A 40 -15.66 -13.00 -15.97
N SER A 41 -14.45 -12.67 -15.51
CA SER A 41 -13.22 -13.36 -15.92
C SER A 41 -12.47 -13.86 -14.71
N THR A 42 -11.85 -15.02 -14.83
CA THR A 42 -11.03 -15.60 -13.76
C THR A 42 -9.57 -15.56 -14.15
N VAL A 43 -8.73 -15.07 -13.26
CA VAL A 43 -7.28 -15.02 -13.41
C VAL A 43 -6.65 -15.93 -12.36
N TYR A 44 -5.94 -16.95 -12.82
CA TYR A 44 -5.05 -17.76 -12.03
C TYR A 44 -3.65 -17.14 -12.11
N ASN A 45 -3.05 -16.88 -10.98
CA ASN A 45 -1.75 -16.23 -10.94
C ASN A 45 -0.81 -16.98 -9.99
N ILE A 46 0.45 -17.15 -10.42
CA ILE A 46 1.54 -17.62 -9.59
C ILE A 46 2.61 -16.54 -9.62
N PHE A 47 2.87 -15.96 -8.45
CA PHE A 47 3.89 -14.96 -8.26
C PHE A 47 4.98 -15.50 -7.34
N TYR A 48 6.23 -15.34 -7.76
CA TYR A 48 7.40 -15.62 -6.95
C TYR A 48 8.33 -14.43 -7.01
N THR A 49 8.87 -14.02 -5.87
CA THR A 49 9.88 -12.97 -5.81
C THR A 49 10.94 -13.28 -4.77
N THR A 50 12.16 -12.88 -5.06
CA THR A 50 13.28 -12.87 -4.11
C THR A 50 13.95 -11.51 -4.17
N ASN A 51 14.23 -10.91 -3.01
CA ASN A 51 14.88 -9.61 -2.92
C ASN A 51 15.49 -9.41 -1.53
N HIS A 52 16.23 -8.32 -1.38
CA HIS A 52 16.70 -7.83 -0.08
C HIS A 52 15.78 -6.70 0.40
N TYR A 53 15.27 -6.81 1.62
CA TYR A 53 14.48 -5.75 2.24
C TYR A 53 15.36 -4.74 2.96
N LYS A 54 16.45 -5.25 3.55
CA LYS A 54 17.53 -4.51 4.20
C LYS A 54 18.85 -5.18 3.85
N GLU A 55 19.97 -4.56 4.23
CA GLU A 55 21.30 -5.10 3.99
C GLU A 55 21.46 -6.54 4.49
N ASP A 56 20.88 -6.84 5.68
CA ASP A 56 21.00 -8.14 6.35
C ASP A 56 19.76 -9.03 6.23
N LEU A 57 18.75 -8.63 5.47
CA LEU A 57 17.48 -9.37 5.37
C LEU A 57 17.14 -9.67 3.92
N ARG A 58 17.36 -10.91 3.52
CA ARG A 58 16.84 -11.49 2.28
C ARG A 58 15.47 -12.10 2.53
N PHE A 59 14.60 -12.02 1.54
CA PHE A 59 13.30 -12.69 1.58
C PHE A 59 12.97 -13.37 0.26
N GLN A 60 12.10 -14.37 0.34
CA GLN A 60 11.45 -15.02 -0.78
C GLN A 60 9.96 -15.07 -0.50
N VAL A 61 9.15 -14.78 -1.50
CA VAL A 61 7.69 -14.88 -1.41
C VAL A 61 7.17 -15.70 -2.58
N PHE A 62 6.44 -16.75 -2.27
CA PHE A 62 5.69 -17.55 -3.24
C PHE A 62 4.20 -17.32 -3.00
N SER A 63 3.48 -16.84 -4.02
CA SER A 63 2.08 -16.44 -3.88
C SER A 63 1.22 -16.94 -5.06
N PRO A 64 0.58 -18.10 -4.93
CA PRO A 64 -0.51 -18.48 -5.82
C PRO A 64 -1.78 -17.69 -5.46
N SER A 65 -2.54 -17.28 -6.48
CA SER A 65 -3.81 -16.58 -6.30
C SER A 65 -4.81 -16.87 -7.40
N ILE A 66 -6.08 -16.72 -7.06
CA ILE A 66 -7.22 -16.78 -7.98
C ILE A 66 -7.99 -15.47 -7.81
N THR A 67 -8.23 -14.76 -8.89
CA THR A 67 -9.00 -13.52 -8.89
C THR A 67 -10.15 -13.62 -9.89
N VAL A 68 -11.36 -13.38 -9.41
CA VAL A 68 -12.58 -13.28 -10.23
C VAL A 68 -12.89 -11.81 -10.41
N ASN A 69 -12.85 -11.33 -11.65
CA ASN A 69 -13.19 -9.96 -12.02
C ASN A 69 -14.62 -9.95 -12.59
N PHE A 70 -15.52 -9.20 -11.97
CA PHE A 70 -16.90 -9.04 -12.41
C PHE A 70 -17.01 -7.89 -13.41
N ARG A 71 -17.76 -8.10 -14.47
CA ARG A 71 -18.04 -7.12 -15.52
C ARG A 71 -19.48 -6.64 -15.43
N ASP A 72 -19.70 -5.41 -15.86
CA ASP A 72 -21.04 -4.87 -16.08
C ASP A 72 -21.39 -5.05 -17.56
N ASN A 73 -22.16 -6.10 -17.86
CA ASN A 73 -22.53 -6.43 -19.25
C ASN A 73 -23.48 -5.42 -19.87
N ASN A 74 -24.21 -4.69 -19.05
CA ASN A 74 -25.15 -3.68 -19.54
C ASN A 74 -24.43 -2.40 -19.98
N ASN A 75 -23.19 -2.22 -19.57
CA ASN A 75 -22.39 -1.05 -19.91
C ASN A 75 -20.91 -1.40 -20.10
N LEU A 76 -20.54 -1.73 -21.33
CA LEU A 76 -19.14 -2.05 -21.70
C LEU A 76 -18.15 -0.90 -21.47
N ARG A 77 -18.64 0.33 -21.28
CA ARG A 77 -17.82 1.52 -20.95
C ARG A 77 -17.89 1.87 -19.46
N SER A 78 -18.41 1.00 -18.62
CA SER A 78 -18.48 1.21 -17.18
C SER A 78 -17.09 1.41 -16.60
N ASN A 79 -16.93 2.45 -15.79
CA ASN A 79 -15.73 2.69 -15.00
C ASN A 79 -15.67 1.82 -13.73
N ILE A 80 -16.76 1.09 -13.47
CA ILE A 80 -16.89 0.24 -12.29
C ILE A 80 -16.13 -1.07 -12.51
N ARG A 81 -15.26 -1.39 -11.57
CA ARG A 81 -14.56 -2.67 -11.48
C ARG A 81 -14.81 -3.28 -10.12
N ARG A 82 -15.08 -4.57 -10.11
CA ARG A 82 -15.27 -5.37 -8.90
C ARG A 82 -14.46 -6.64 -9.05
N SER A 83 -13.75 -7.04 -8.01
CA SER A 83 -13.06 -8.31 -8.00
C SER A 83 -13.07 -8.95 -6.63
N PHE A 84 -13.05 -10.26 -6.62
CA PHE A 84 -12.85 -11.09 -5.44
C PHE A 84 -11.57 -11.92 -5.66
N SER A 85 -10.72 -12.00 -4.67
CA SER A 85 -9.46 -12.74 -4.76
C SER A 85 -9.25 -13.65 -3.55
N ILE A 86 -8.66 -14.78 -3.83
CA ILE A 86 -8.11 -15.70 -2.83
C ILE A 86 -6.64 -15.84 -3.15
N SER A 87 -5.79 -15.60 -2.18
CA SER A 87 -4.35 -15.74 -2.33
C SER A 87 -3.71 -16.36 -1.09
N MET A 88 -2.60 -17.03 -1.31
CA MET A 88 -1.74 -17.55 -0.26
C MET A 88 -0.37 -16.91 -0.43
N TYR A 89 0.25 -16.53 0.65
CA TYR A 89 1.61 -16.00 0.69
C TYR A 89 2.47 -16.91 1.56
N ASN A 90 3.43 -17.59 0.97
CA ASN A 90 4.48 -18.28 1.69
C ASN A 90 5.70 -17.38 1.71
N VAL A 91 6.06 -16.90 2.87
CA VAL A 91 7.19 -16.01 3.09
C VAL A 91 8.31 -16.76 3.78
N ASP A 92 9.48 -16.72 3.18
CA ASP A 92 10.74 -17.22 3.74
C ASP A 92 11.71 -16.07 3.89
N LYS A 93 12.25 -15.88 5.11
CA LYS A 93 13.21 -14.83 5.42
C LYS A 93 14.52 -15.47 5.87
N ASP A 94 15.59 -15.02 5.26
CA ASP A 94 16.95 -15.34 5.67
C ASP A 94 17.59 -14.08 6.27
N SER A 95 17.89 -14.13 7.56
CA SER A 95 18.51 -13.04 8.31
C SER A 95 19.82 -13.56 8.89
N HIS A 96 20.94 -12.91 8.56
CA HIS A 96 22.25 -13.25 9.09
C HIS A 96 22.39 -12.95 10.60
N ASN A 97 21.52 -12.07 11.13
CA ASN A 97 21.45 -11.78 12.56
C ASN A 97 20.26 -12.53 13.17
N VAL A 98 20.53 -13.67 13.74
CA VAL A 98 19.54 -14.53 14.39
C VAL A 98 19.13 -13.93 15.74
N ASP A 99 18.09 -13.10 15.74
CA ASP A 99 17.26 -12.90 16.92
C ASP A 99 16.29 -14.10 17.00
N ASP A 100 16.47 -14.97 17.95
CA ASP A 100 15.75 -16.24 18.14
C ASP A 100 14.20 -16.13 18.21
N ASN A 101 13.65 -14.92 18.28
CA ASN A 101 12.21 -14.65 18.41
C ASN A 101 11.52 -14.22 17.11
N LYS A 102 12.17 -14.26 15.96
CA LYS A 102 11.54 -13.85 14.68
C LYS A 102 11.17 -15.07 13.86
N LEU A 103 9.89 -15.18 13.52
CA LEU A 103 9.43 -16.17 12.54
C LEU A 103 10.16 -15.94 11.21
N ASN A 104 10.97 -16.93 10.81
CA ASN A 104 11.64 -16.91 9.51
C ASN A 104 10.70 -17.35 8.40
N ASN A 105 9.83 -18.32 8.66
CA ASN A 105 8.91 -18.87 7.67
C ASN A 105 7.47 -18.78 8.18
N TYR A 106 6.58 -18.28 7.34
CA TYR A 106 5.16 -18.24 7.65
C TYR A 106 4.30 -18.22 6.38
N SER A 107 3.08 -18.71 6.54
CA SER A 107 2.06 -18.70 5.50
C SER A 107 0.90 -17.82 5.92
N ILE A 108 0.39 -17.03 4.97
CA ILE A 108 -0.75 -16.14 5.15
C ILE A 108 -1.76 -16.44 4.05
N TYR A 109 -2.99 -16.70 4.43
CA TYR A 109 -4.13 -16.83 3.53
C TYR A 109 -4.89 -15.51 3.51
N ASN A 110 -5.16 -14.99 2.32
CA ASN A 110 -5.86 -13.72 2.14
C ASN A 110 -7.12 -13.91 1.31
N LEU A 111 -8.22 -13.32 1.79
CA LEU A 111 -9.46 -13.14 1.05
C LEU A 111 -9.64 -11.64 0.81
N GLY A 112 -9.70 -11.25 -0.46
CA GLY A 112 -9.79 -9.85 -0.85
C GLY A 112 -11.05 -9.55 -1.67
N TYR A 113 -11.71 -8.45 -1.37
CA TYR A 113 -12.71 -7.84 -2.23
C TYR A 113 -12.26 -6.43 -2.59
N TYR A 114 -12.35 -6.10 -3.86
CA TYR A 114 -12.00 -4.79 -4.38
C TYR A 114 -13.13 -4.23 -5.23
N TYR A 115 -13.44 -2.96 -4.98
CA TYR A 115 -14.37 -2.16 -5.76
C TYR A 115 -13.70 -0.87 -6.20
N SER A 116 -13.91 -0.44 -7.44
CA SER A 116 -13.51 0.88 -7.90
C SER A 116 -14.49 1.42 -8.92
N ASP A 117 -14.78 2.72 -8.81
CA ASP A 117 -15.44 3.57 -9.79
C ASP A 117 -14.50 4.73 -10.11
N ILE A 118 -13.82 4.66 -11.27
CA ILE A 118 -12.73 5.60 -11.62
C ILE A 118 -13.18 6.48 -12.79
N GLY A 119 -13.69 7.65 -12.46
CA GLY A 119 -13.98 8.72 -13.43
C GLY A 119 -12.84 9.76 -13.49
N ILE A 120 -12.96 10.70 -14.43
CA ILE A 120 -11.98 11.79 -14.59
C ILE A 120 -12.06 12.78 -13.42
N ILE A 121 -13.30 13.16 -13.02
CA ILE A 121 -13.55 14.18 -12.00
C ILE A 121 -13.56 13.58 -10.59
N LYS A 122 -14.04 12.37 -10.46
CA LYS A 122 -14.12 11.67 -9.17
C LYS A 122 -13.73 10.21 -9.30
N TYR A 123 -13.14 9.67 -8.25
CA TYR A 123 -13.04 8.23 -8.08
C TYR A 123 -13.47 7.81 -6.67
N LEU A 124 -13.95 6.61 -6.57
CA LEU A 124 -14.17 5.88 -5.33
C LEU A 124 -13.49 4.51 -5.46
N LYS A 125 -12.61 4.19 -4.53
CA LYS A 125 -12.03 2.86 -4.38
C LYS A 125 -12.36 2.34 -3.00
N SER A 126 -12.70 1.08 -2.89
CA SER A 126 -12.83 0.40 -1.61
C SER A 126 -12.24 -0.99 -1.69
N SER A 127 -11.64 -1.43 -0.60
CA SER A 127 -11.15 -2.79 -0.46
C SER A 127 -11.45 -3.33 0.92
N ALA A 128 -11.72 -4.63 0.97
CA ALA A 128 -11.83 -5.40 2.19
C ALA A 128 -10.88 -6.59 2.06
N ASN A 129 -9.95 -6.75 2.99
CA ASN A 129 -9.00 -7.85 3.01
C ASN A 129 -9.06 -8.54 4.36
N THR A 130 -9.18 -9.86 4.35
CA THR A 130 -9.14 -10.68 5.54
C THR A 130 -7.95 -11.62 5.44
N GLU A 131 -7.08 -11.58 6.42
CA GLU A 131 -5.86 -12.37 6.46
C GLU A 131 -5.89 -13.35 7.62
N PHE A 132 -5.48 -14.58 7.34
CA PHE A 132 -5.40 -15.66 8.31
C PHE A 132 -4.02 -16.31 8.28
N SER A 133 -3.49 -16.54 9.45
CA SER A 133 -2.27 -17.30 9.70
C SER A 133 -2.42 -18.10 11.00
N ASN A 134 -1.49 -19.00 11.28
CA ASN A 134 -1.44 -19.65 12.59
C ASN A 134 -1.24 -18.65 13.74
N ASN A 135 -0.68 -17.48 13.46
CA ASN A 135 -0.30 -16.49 14.46
C ASN A 135 -1.33 -15.37 14.62
N PHE A 136 -2.16 -15.11 13.62
CA PHE A 136 -3.16 -14.06 13.66
C PHE A 136 -4.31 -14.29 12.69
N GLY A 137 -5.43 -13.64 12.97
CA GLY A 137 -6.51 -13.41 12.02
C GLY A 137 -6.96 -11.98 12.11
N LYS A 138 -7.02 -11.28 10.98
CA LYS A 138 -7.38 -9.86 10.92
C LYS A 138 -8.12 -9.48 9.66
N ILE A 139 -8.85 -8.38 9.75
CA ILE A 139 -9.51 -7.75 8.60
C ILE A 139 -9.08 -6.29 8.51
N ASN A 140 -8.91 -5.80 7.30
CA ASN A 140 -8.79 -4.39 7.02
C ASN A 140 -9.77 -3.94 5.95
N LEU A 141 -10.29 -2.73 6.11
CA LEU A 141 -11.15 -2.04 5.15
C LEU A 141 -10.49 -0.72 4.78
N VAL A 142 -10.47 -0.42 3.50
CA VAL A 142 -9.96 0.85 2.96
C VAL A 142 -11.00 1.47 2.07
N PHE A 143 -11.26 2.76 2.28
CA PHE A 143 -12.06 3.60 1.40
C PHE A 143 -11.20 4.78 0.96
N ASP A 144 -11.13 5.03 -0.34
CA ASP A 144 -10.39 6.14 -0.92
C ASP A 144 -11.30 6.85 -1.91
N TYR A 145 -11.55 8.13 -1.63
CA TYR A 145 -12.40 9.00 -2.44
C TYR A 145 -11.63 10.23 -2.88
N ARG A 146 -11.73 10.59 -4.15
CA ARG A 146 -11.19 11.83 -4.69
C ARG A 146 -12.25 12.53 -5.54
N LYS A 147 -12.28 13.85 -5.43
CA LYS A 147 -13.08 14.72 -6.29
C LYS A 147 -12.23 15.92 -6.73
N ILE A 148 -12.25 16.21 -8.02
CA ILE A 148 -11.65 17.40 -8.62
C ILE A 148 -12.75 18.42 -8.84
N PHE A 149 -12.57 19.66 -8.39
CA PHE A 149 -13.49 20.77 -8.57
C PHE A 149 -13.18 21.55 -9.84
N ASN A 150 -14.11 22.41 -10.29
CA ASN A 150 -13.94 23.23 -11.50
C ASN A 150 -12.72 24.17 -11.46
N SER A 151 -12.23 24.48 -10.26
CA SER A 151 -11.01 25.27 -10.05
C SER A 151 -9.72 24.45 -10.17
N ASN A 152 -9.77 23.21 -10.66
CA ASN A 152 -8.68 22.23 -10.65
C ASN A 152 -8.12 21.90 -9.25
N ARG A 153 -8.81 22.32 -8.20
CA ARG A 153 -8.50 21.90 -6.84
C ARG A 153 -9.11 20.53 -6.57
N GLN A 154 -8.44 19.74 -5.77
CA GLN A 154 -8.96 18.43 -5.40
C GLN A 154 -9.26 18.32 -3.91
N PHE A 155 -10.20 17.43 -3.60
CA PHE A 155 -10.44 16.89 -2.27
C PHE A 155 -10.19 15.39 -2.33
N GLN A 156 -9.40 14.87 -1.42
CA GLN A 156 -9.15 13.46 -1.26
C GLN A 156 -9.40 13.07 0.19
N ALA A 157 -10.10 11.97 0.40
CA ALA A 157 -10.35 11.39 1.72
C ALA A 157 -10.08 9.89 1.66
N ARG A 158 -9.24 9.40 2.56
CA ARG A 158 -8.98 7.98 2.74
C ARG A 158 -9.33 7.59 4.17
N VAL A 159 -10.08 6.50 4.33
CA VAL A 159 -10.38 5.90 5.62
C VAL A 159 -9.83 4.48 5.63
N TYR A 160 -9.10 4.15 6.68
CA TYR A 160 -8.61 2.81 6.95
C TYR A 160 -9.15 2.31 8.28
N LEU A 161 -9.68 1.10 8.30
CA LEU A 161 -10.12 0.40 9.50
C LEU A 161 -9.45 -0.96 9.54
N GLY A 162 -8.79 -1.28 10.64
CA GLY A 162 -8.14 -2.56 10.89
C GLY A 162 -8.59 -3.18 12.22
N LYS A 163 -8.89 -4.49 12.21
CA LYS A 163 -9.28 -5.20 13.42
C LYS A 163 -8.69 -6.61 13.41
N PHE A 164 -8.05 -6.98 14.52
CA PHE A 164 -7.67 -8.37 14.78
C PHE A 164 -8.84 -9.15 15.37
N PHE A 165 -9.06 -10.34 14.88
CA PHE A 165 -9.92 -11.37 15.50
C PHE A 165 -9.16 -12.10 16.61
N TRP A 166 -7.91 -12.50 16.30
CA TRP A 166 -6.92 -13.01 17.23
C TRP A 166 -5.53 -12.58 16.80
N ASN A 167 -4.62 -12.44 17.75
CA ASN A 167 -3.21 -12.12 17.51
C ASN A 167 -2.37 -12.79 18.60
N ASN A 168 -1.37 -13.55 18.20
CA ASN A 168 -0.34 -14.02 19.08
C ASN A 168 0.66 -12.87 19.32
N ARG A 169 0.65 -12.29 20.50
CA ARG A 169 1.45 -11.11 20.89
C ARG A 169 2.97 -11.30 20.77
N ASN A 170 3.44 -12.53 20.64
CA ASN A 170 4.87 -12.80 20.47
C ASN A 170 5.41 -12.35 19.11
N PHE A 171 4.54 -11.93 18.18
CA PHE A 171 4.93 -11.56 16.82
C PHE A 171 4.41 -10.17 16.45
N GLU A 172 5.08 -9.13 16.94
CA GLU A 172 4.72 -7.71 16.68
C GLU A 172 4.78 -7.30 15.20
N ASN A 173 5.50 -8.07 14.36
CA ASN A 173 5.62 -7.78 12.93
C ASN A 173 4.29 -7.75 12.17
N PHE A 174 3.24 -8.38 12.71
CA PHE A 174 1.92 -8.42 12.09
C PHE A 174 0.98 -7.30 12.56
N ASN A 175 1.42 -6.48 13.53
CA ASN A 175 0.64 -5.40 14.09
C ASN A 175 0.29 -4.34 13.02
N TYR A 176 -0.85 -3.68 13.20
CA TYR A 176 -1.16 -2.48 12.43
C TYR A 176 -0.23 -1.34 12.80
N ASN A 177 0.06 -0.48 11.82
CA ASN A 177 0.92 0.69 12.00
C ASN A 177 0.28 1.93 11.36
N LEU A 178 0.32 3.07 12.06
CA LEU A 178 -0.24 4.33 11.56
C LEU A 178 0.58 4.93 10.42
N GLY A 179 1.90 4.89 10.51
CA GLY A 179 2.77 5.66 9.61
C GLY A 179 3.49 4.85 8.54
N ARG A 180 3.57 3.53 8.68
CA ARG A 180 4.29 2.66 7.74
C ARG A 180 3.51 1.38 7.50
N SER A 181 3.77 0.77 6.36
CA SER A 181 3.36 -0.62 6.16
C SER A 181 4.07 -1.53 7.17
N ALA A 182 3.36 -2.53 7.67
CA ALA A 182 3.97 -3.57 8.49
C ALA A 182 5.02 -4.39 7.71
N GLY A 183 4.91 -4.42 6.37
CA GLY A 183 5.92 -4.96 5.47
C GLY A 183 6.13 -6.47 5.53
N TYR A 184 5.30 -7.21 6.26
CA TYR A 184 5.47 -8.68 6.45
C TYR A 184 5.17 -9.51 5.20
N LEU A 185 4.47 -8.96 4.19
CA LEU A 185 4.26 -9.59 2.88
C LEU A 185 5.33 -9.22 1.86
N PHE A 186 6.19 -8.24 2.16
CA PHE A 186 7.23 -7.72 1.28
C PHE A 186 6.72 -7.27 -0.10
N LEU A 187 5.48 -6.78 -0.18
CA LEU A 187 4.85 -6.32 -1.41
C LEU A 187 5.10 -4.83 -1.70
N ASP A 188 5.58 -4.09 -0.70
CA ASP A 188 5.84 -2.67 -0.83
C ASP A 188 7.19 -2.42 -1.53
N ASN A 189 7.14 -1.64 -2.60
CA ASN A 189 8.33 -1.26 -3.36
C ASN A 189 8.86 0.09 -2.88
N TYR A 190 10.04 0.09 -2.29
CA TYR A 190 10.78 1.28 -1.89
C TYR A 190 11.93 1.56 -2.85
N LEU A 191 12.17 2.85 -3.10
CA LEU A 191 13.40 3.30 -3.73
C LEU A 191 14.57 3.03 -2.78
N GLY A 192 15.62 2.37 -3.22
CA GLY A 192 16.79 2.11 -2.36
C GLY A 192 16.50 1.26 -1.15
N ARG A 193 15.48 0.38 -1.21
CA ARG A 193 15.04 -0.48 -0.11
C ARG A 193 14.36 0.30 1.04
N SER A 194 14.09 -0.38 2.15
CA SER A 194 13.56 0.23 3.37
C SER A 194 14.70 0.76 4.25
N GLU A 195 15.40 1.79 3.81
CA GLU A 195 16.49 2.38 4.59
C GLU A 195 15.98 3.10 5.84
N ARG A 196 16.76 3.05 6.91
CA ARG A 196 16.42 3.69 8.20
C ARG A 196 17.03 5.10 8.34
N THR A 197 18.03 5.42 7.54
CA THR A 197 18.79 6.68 7.60
C THR A 197 18.92 7.30 6.22
N GLY A 198 19.25 8.57 6.18
CA GLY A 198 19.44 9.32 4.94
C GLY A 198 18.12 9.67 4.24
N LEU A 199 18.22 10.26 3.06
CA LEU A 199 17.08 10.78 2.31
C LEU A 199 16.05 9.68 1.98
N LEU A 200 16.49 8.48 1.63
CA LEU A 200 15.58 7.39 1.25
C LEU A 200 14.75 6.87 2.43
N SER A 201 15.18 7.09 3.67
CA SER A 201 14.39 6.78 4.86
C SER A 201 13.11 7.63 4.99
N GLN A 202 13.07 8.78 4.30
CA GLN A 202 11.94 9.70 4.26
C GLN A 202 10.89 9.29 3.23
N GLN A 203 11.15 8.27 2.43
CA GLN A 203 10.18 7.74 1.48
C GLN A 203 8.95 7.22 2.23
N PHE A 204 7.78 7.58 1.71
CA PHE A 204 6.49 7.23 2.25
C PHE A 204 5.70 6.39 1.24
N ILE A 205 5.01 5.39 1.74
CA ILE A 205 4.04 4.61 0.97
C ILE A 205 2.70 4.73 1.69
N MET A 206 1.64 5.02 0.95
CA MET A 206 0.28 5.13 1.50
C MET A 206 -0.26 3.74 1.85
N ALA A 207 0.19 3.19 2.99
CA ALA A 207 -0.20 1.90 3.51
C ALA A 207 -0.57 2.01 5.00
N GLY A 208 -1.31 1.04 5.52
CA GLY A 208 -1.77 1.08 6.90
C GLY A 208 -2.54 2.36 7.19
N GLY A 209 -2.24 3.03 8.29
CA GLY A 209 -2.90 4.26 8.71
C GLY A 209 -2.60 5.50 7.87
N GLY A 210 -1.53 5.47 7.05
CA GLY A 210 -1.21 6.54 6.09
C GLY A 210 -0.77 7.88 6.70
N PHE A 211 -0.28 7.88 7.94
CA PHE A 211 0.21 9.09 8.61
C PHE A 211 1.57 9.53 8.08
N LYS A 212 1.74 10.81 7.86
CA LYS A 212 2.96 11.43 7.36
C LYS A 212 3.91 11.83 8.48
N SER A 213 3.38 12.12 9.69
CA SER A 213 4.16 12.41 10.88
C SER A 213 4.72 11.14 11.53
N PHE A 214 5.83 11.28 12.23
CA PHE A 214 6.44 10.20 13.01
C PHE A 214 5.90 10.20 14.42
N PHE A 215 5.65 9.01 14.95
CA PHE A 215 5.24 8.81 16.32
C PHE A 215 6.05 7.68 16.95
N ASP A 216 6.26 7.77 18.24
CA ASP A 216 6.81 6.68 19.02
C ASP A 216 5.73 5.61 19.18
N ASN A 217 6.09 4.35 18.86
CA ASN A 217 5.23 3.19 18.96
C ASN A 217 3.82 3.35 18.31
N PRO A 218 3.74 3.69 17.01
CA PRO A 218 2.47 3.91 16.30
C PRO A 218 1.81 2.59 15.86
N THR A 219 1.92 1.53 16.66
CA THR A 219 1.42 0.19 16.34
C THR A 219 0.34 -0.28 17.29
N THR A 220 -0.48 -1.25 16.87
CA THR A 220 -1.49 -1.89 17.70
C THR A 220 -1.69 -3.36 17.32
N ASP A 221 -1.95 -4.17 18.32
CA ASP A 221 -2.25 -5.61 18.23
C ASP A 221 -3.76 -5.91 18.15
N ASN A 222 -4.62 -4.89 18.09
CA ASN A 222 -6.06 -5.12 18.18
C ASN A 222 -6.88 -4.30 17.18
N PHE A 223 -6.89 -2.96 17.28
CA PHE A 223 -7.78 -2.12 16.48
C PHE A 223 -7.11 -0.82 16.04
N MET A 224 -7.29 -0.47 14.77
CA MET A 224 -6.85 0.80 14.19
C MET A 224 -7.95 1.42 13.33
N LEU A 225 -8.18 2.72 13.52
CA LEU A 225 -8.95 3.55 12.62
C LEU A 225 -8.10 4.76 12.25
N SER A 226 -8.01 5.08 10.97
CA SER A 226 -7.38 6.31 10.51
C SER A 226 -8.15 6.95 9.37
N THR A 227 -8.07 8.28 9.31
CA THR A 227 -8.64 9.10 8.25
C THR A 227 -7.56 10.06 7.77
N ASN A 228 -7.32 10.07 6.46
CA ASN A 228 -6.37 10.96 5.81
C ASN A 228 -7.15 11.88 4.87
N LEU A 229 -7.06 13.18 5.05
CA LEU A 229 -7.73 14.19 4.24
C LEU A 229 -6.68 15.05 3.53
N ASN A 230 -6.91 15.34 2.24
CA ASN A 230 -6.14 16.31 1.48
C ASN A 230 -7.09 17.29 0.79
N ILE A 231 -6.78 18.58 0.88
CA ILE A 231 -7.61 19.66 0.32
C ILE A 231 -6.71 20.57 -0.50
N GLY A 232 -7.01 20.75 -1.78
CA GLY A 232 -6.32 21.67 -2.68
C GLY A 232 -6.50 23.11 -2.24
N LEU A 233 -5.41 23.79 -1.91
CA LEU A 233 -5.38 25.21 -1.52
C LEU A 233 -5.08 26.10 -2.72
N TRP A 234 -4.02 25.79 -3.45
CA TRP A 234 -3.62 26.57 -4.62
C TRP A 234 -2.77 25.72 -5.57
N LYS A 235 -3.17 25.65 -6.86
CA LYS A 235 -2.47 24.89 -7.90
C LYS A 235 -2.09 23.48 -7.38
N TRP A 236 -0.79 23.26 -7.15
CA TRP A 236 -0.19 22.01 -6.67
C TRP A 236 0.10 21.99 -5.15
N ILE A 237 -0.36 23.04 -4.43
CA ILE A 237 -0.25 23.13 -2.97
C ILE A 237 -1.56 22.66 -2.34
N GLU A 238 -1.48 21.70 -1.45
CA GLU A 238 -2.60 21.13 -0.72
C GLU A 238 -2.33 21.16 0.79
N GLY A 239 -3.37 21.30 1.59
CA GLY A 239 -3.33 21.01 3.01
C GLY A 239 -3.65 19.55 3.26
N TYR A 240 -3.00 18.92 4.23
CA TYR A 240 -3.38 17.58 4.67
C TYR A 240 -3.68 17.52 6.16
N LEU A 241 -4.55 16.59 6.53
CA LEU A 241 -4.92 16.27 7.91
C LEU A 241 -5.04 14.75 8.05
N ASP A 242 -4.28 14.18 8.97
CA ASP A 242 -4.35 12.79 9.36
C ASP A 242 -4.91 12.71 10.79
N ILE A 243 -5.93 11.87 11.00
CA ILE A 243 -6.53 11.61 12.31
C ILE A 243 -6.62 10.10 12.49
N GLY A 244 -6.25 9.60 13.67
CA GLY A 244 -6.31 8.16 13.92
C GLY A 244 -6.43 7.79 15.37
N THR A 245 -6.89 6.57 15.59
CA THR A 245 -6.92 5.95 16.91
C THR A 245 -6.38 4.53 16.83
N LEU A 246 -5.59 4.18 17.82
CA LEU A 246 -5.08 2.84 18.07
C LEU A 246 -5.63 2.34 19.39
N LYS A 247 -5.99 1.08 19.45
CA LYS A 247 -6.43 0.44 20.69
C LYS A 247 -5.81 -0.94 20.80
N ASP A 248 -4.93 -1.12 21.76
CA ASP A 248 -4.38 -2.42 22.12
C ASP A 248 -5.38 -3.22 22.96
N LYS A 249 -5.21 -4.54 22.99
CA LYS A 249 -6.12 -5.42 23.72
C LYS A 249 -6.00 -5.17 25.23
N GLY A 250 -7.13 -4.76 25.85
CA GLY A 250 -7.20 -4.46 27.29
C GLY A 250 -6.77 -3.05 27.67
N GLU A 251 -6.32 -2.22 26.72
CA GLU A 251 -5.87 -0.85 26.99
C GLU A 251 -6.87 0.20 26.55
N LYS A 252 -6.64 1.45 27.00
CA LYS A 252 -7.42 2.61 26.55
C LYS A 252 -7.02 3.01 25.13
N PRO A 253 -7.93 3.57 24.33
CA PRO A 253 -7.60 4.10 23.02
C PRO A 253 -6.55 5.21 23.09
N ARG A 254 -5.59 5.21 22.16
CA ARG A 254 -4.63 6.29 21.92
C ARG A 254 -5.06 7.05 20.68
N TYR A 255 -5.04 8.37 20.73
CA TYR A 255 -5.46 9.25 19.63
C TYR A 255 -4.26 9.98 19.05
N PHE A 256 -4.23 10.10 17.74
CA PHE A 256 -3.15 10.73 17.00
C PHE A 256 -3.73 11.69 15.96
N TYR A 257 -3.03 12.78 15.73
CA TYR A 257 -3.25 13.64 14.57
C TYR A 257 -1.93 14.11 13.97
N GLY A 258 -1.96 14.48 12.69
CA GLY A 258 -0.87 15.10 11.98
C GLY A 258 -1.42 15.99 10.89
N THR A 259 -0.86 17.19 10.71
CA THR A 259 -1.29 18.14 9.68
C THR A 259 -0.09 18.86 9.09
N GLY A 260 -0.24 19.30 7.85
CA GLY A 260 0.82 20.01 7.14
C GLY A 260 0.46 20.37 5.71
N LEU A 261 1.46 20.66 4.92
CA LEU A 261 1.34 20.94 3.50
C LEU A 261 1.81 19.75 2.66
N ARG A 262 1.12 19.53 1.56
CA ARG A 262 1.49 18.59 0.51
C ARG A 262 1.78 19.37 -0.76
N LEU A 263 2.92 19.13 -1.36
CA LEU A 263 3.20 19.55 -2.73
C LEU A 263 2.94 18.38 -3.66
N ASN A 264 1.89 18.50 -4.46
CA ASN A 264 1.49 17.51 -5.44
C ASN A 264 2.05 17.91 -6.82
N LEU A 265 3.36 17.74 -6.98
CA LEU A 265 4.10 18.24 -8.16
C LEU A 265 3.70 17.51 -9.43
N LEU A 266 3.62 16.19 -9.34
CA LEU A 266 3.17 15.31 -10.40
C LEU A 266 2.16 14.33 -9.80
N PRO A 267 0.85 14.57 -9.97
CA PRO A 267 -0.19 13.75 -9.35
C PRO A 267 0.03 12.25 -9.57
N ASP A 268 -0.07 11.50 -8.48
CA ASP A 268 0.12 10.05 -8.44
C ASP A 268 1.55 9.57 -8.79
N PHE A 269 2.53 10.50 -8.94
CA PHE A 269 3.91 10.17 -9.26
C PHE A 269 4.92 10.73 -8.27
N PHE A 270 4.90 12.06 -8.00
CA PHE A 270 5.83 12.69 -7.10
C PHE A 270 5.15 13.69 -6.18
N GLU A 271 5.21 13.41 -4.90
CA GLU A 271 4.58 14.21 -3.84
C GLU A 271 5.57 14.45 -2.71
N LEU A 272 5.52 15.66 -2.13
CA LEU A 272 6.28 16.03 -0.94
C LEU A 272 5.33 16.44 0.17
N TYR A 273 5.62 16.02 1.39
CA TYR A 273 4.84 16.31 2.58
C TYR A 273 5.69 17.04 3.61
N PHE A 274 5.18 18.16 4.09
CA PHE A 274 5.81 19.04 5.07
C PHE A 274 4.95 19.05 6.33
N PRO A 275 5.25 18.25 7.36
CA PRO A 275 4.52 18.25 8.61
C PRO A 275 4.62 19.61 9.31
N ILE A 276 3.51 20.16 9.80
CA ILE A 276 3.47 21.44 10.53
C ILE A 276 3.19 21.19 12.00
N SER A 277 2.18 20.40 12.32
CA SER A 277 1.78 20.07 13.68
C SER A 277 1.28 18.65 13.80
N SER A 278 1.54 18.02 14.93
CA SER A 278 1.08 16.67 15.22
C SER A 278 0.81 16.49 16.71
N SER A 279 0.39 15.29 17.10
CA SER A 279 0.27 14.93 18.53
C SER A 279 1.59 15.06 19.29
N ASN A 280 2.74 15.17 18.62
CA ASN A 280 4.04 15.45 19.23
C ASN A 280 4.34 16.95 19.38
N GLY A 281 3.38 17.82 19.00
CA GLY A 281 3.51 19.27 19.06
C GLY A 281 3.77 19.92 17.71
N PHE A 282 4.36 21.13 17.74
CA PHE A 282 4.65 21.92 16.54
C PHE A 282 5.92 21.43 15.88
N GLU A 283 5.79 20.77 14.73
CA GLU A 283 6.88 20.05 14.06
C GLU A 283 7.96 20.97 13.50
N LEU A 284 7.59 22.17 13.02
CA LEU A 284 8.52 23.13 12.42
C LEU A 284 9.58 23.66 13.41
N SER A 285 9.27 23.66 14.70
CA SER A 285 10.19 24.13 15.75
C SER A 285 11.10 23.04 16.32
N GLN A 286 10.88 21.79 15.92
CA GLN A 286 11.65 20.66 16.44
C GLN A 286 12.99 20.53 15.70
N GLU A 287 14.00 20.02 16.40
CA GLU A 287 15.29 19.74 15.83
C GLU A 287 15.19 18.75 14.64
N ASN A 288 16.09 18.93 13.67
CA ASN A 288 16.17 18.06 12.48
C ASN A 288 14.87 17.99 11.67
N TYR A 289 14.14 19.08 11.52
CA TYR A 289 12.89 19.14 10.74
C TYR A 289 13.04 18.56 9.33
N SER A 290 14.20 18.74 8.68
CA SER A 290 14.47 18.19 7.34
C SER A 290 14.26 16.67 7.26
N ASN A 291 14.53 15.95 8.34
CA ASN A 291 14.36 14.50 8.41
C ASN A 291 12.89 14.07 8.55
N LYS A 292 11.99 15.03 8.83
CA LYS A 292 10.55 14.80 8.96
C LYS A 292 9.78 14.97 7.65
N ILE A 293 10.38 15.61 6.67
CA ILE A 293 9.80 15.74 5.33
C ILE A 293 9.65 14.35 4.74
N ARG A 294 8.49 14.08 4.15
CA ARG A 294 8.19 12.81 3.50
C ARG A 294 8.03 13.01 2.00
N PHE A 295 8.36 11.98 1.24
CA PHE A 295 8.09 11.98 -0.19
C PHE A 295 7.51 10.65 -0.67
N ILE A 296 6.66 10.74 -1.69
CA ILE A 296 6.18 9.59 -2.46
C ILE A 296 6.80 9.69 -3.85
N VAL A 297 7.33 8.56 -4.33
CA VAL A 297 7.72 8.39 -5.73
C VAL A 297 7.09 7.08 -6.22
N SER A 298 6.28 7.17 -7.27
CA SER A 298 5.69 6.00 -7.92
C SER A 298 6.51 5.60 -9.14
N TYR A 299 6.92 4.34 -9.21
CA TYR A 299 7.65 3.76 -10.36
C TYR A 299 6.75 3.07 -11.36
N ASN A 300 5.45 3.24 -11.27
CA ASN A 300 4.55 2.61 -12.21
C ASN A 300 4.75 3.23 -13.61
N LEU A 301 5.24 2.42 -14.55
CA LEU A 301 5.44 2.82 -15.95
C LEU A 301 4.15 3.30 -16.61
N GLU A 302 2.98 2.79 -16.20
CA GLU A 302 1.69 3.30 -16.65
C GLU A 302 1.44 4.73 -16.17
N SER A 303 1.83 5.06 -14.94
CA SER A 303 1.75 6.43 -14.42
C SER A 303 2.72 7.35 -15.13
N LEU A 304 3.93 6.88 -15.45
CA LEU A 304 4.90 7.60 -16.27
C LEU A 304 4.37 7.86 -17.69
N SER A 305 3.80 6.86 -18.35
CA SER A 305 3.24 7.02 -19.70
C SER A 305 2.09 8.03 -19.73
N LYS A 306 1.28 8.09 -18.67
CA LYS A 306 0.21 9.08 -18.50
C LYS A 306 0.73 10.52 -18.37
N LEU A 307 1.94 10.73 -17.84
CA LEU A 307 2.57 12.06 -17.80
C LEU A 307 2.85 12.59 -19.21
N PHE A 308 3.27 11.74 -20.12
CA PHE A 308 3.55 12.14 -21.50
C PHE A 308 2.29 12.26 -22.37
N THR A 309 1.19 11.63 -21.96
CA THR A 309 -0.08 11.66 -22.69
C THR A 309 -1.07 12.71 -22.16
N ARG A 310 -0.86 13.25 -20.95
CA ARG A 310 -1.62 14.38 -20.44
C ARG A 310 -1.22 15.63 -21.22
N ARG A 311 -2.06 16.02 -22.17
CA ARG A 311 -2.00 17.39 -22.71
C ARG A 311 -2.26 18.34 -21.54
N TRP A 312 -1.28 19.16 -21.26
CA TRP A 312 -1.44 20.30 -20.38
C TRP A 312 -2.41 21.27 -21.05
N LEU A 313 -3.68 21.23 -20.72
CA LEU A 313 -4.69 22.22 -21.05
C LEU A 313 -4.90 23.13 -19.84
#